data_916cebddaad25bcc77638088783f8119
#
_entry.id   916cebddaad25bcc77638088783f8119
#
_cell.length_a   1.000
_cell.length_b   1.000
_cell.length_c   1.000
_cell.angle_alpha   90.00
_cell.angle_beta   90.00
_cell.angle_gamma   90.00
#
_symmetry.space_group_name_H-M   'P 1'
#
loop_
_entity.id
_entity.type
_entity.pdbx_description
1 polymer ?
#
loop_
_entity_poly.entity_id
_entity_poly.type
_entity_poly.pdbx_seq_one_letter_code
_entity_poly.pdbx_strand_id
1 'polypeptide(L)'
;MSWLVKRISIIILFSLVLGGCGQVNSLFDGKKESGLKGSRIPVLMKNKTPRIDKTLSSLEVKIPGPITNQSWSQQGGKPNHVLHHLALGSASSLVWSKKVGARSTKDAPILSGPVISNGIIYTMDSDATVSAHSAKDGVLLWSNEIAPEKETNGSWGGGLAVNADTVYVATGFAEVLALSTDTGEEIWRTRVSGPMRAAPTVLNGRVFVITKDNRLFALGSKEGNSLWSHTGFEEMAGLIGSASPAVDGDIVIVPYSSGEIYALRAENGRQLWDENLTAIRRADAVSALADIRGRPVINKGRVYAISHSGRMVAIDLKTGRRVWEVPLGGVNQPWISGKFIFVITSDAKVICLTAEDGRIRWIKQIGLFKNPKKKKGRINWSGPILAGDRLILSGSHGRVLYLSPYTGKTISESKLSDAVSRSPIVVNKTLFFFTDKARLLAFR
;
A
#
# COMPACT_ATOMS: atom_id res chain seq x y z
N MET A 1 -30.52 2.31 -75.25
CA MET A 1 -29.02 2.28 -75.35
C MET A 1 -28.27 3.34 -74.57
N SER A 2 -28.91 4.36 -74.01
CA SER A 2 -28.18 5.47 -73.29
C SER A 2 -27.94 5.21 -71.76
N TRP A 3 -28.71 4.34 -71.20
CA TRP A 3 -28.60 4.12 -69.72
C TRP A 3 -27.49 3.11 -69.30
N LEU A 4 -27.18 2.15 -70.20
CA LEU A 4 -26.11 1.17 -69.97
C LEU A 4 -24.71 1.78 -70.14
N VAL A 5 -24.54 2.73 -71.03
CA VAL A 5 -23.25 3.41 -71.32
C VAL A 5 -22.86 4.31 -70.09
N LYS A 6 -23.81 4.97 -69.41
CA LYS A 6 -23.54 5.78 -68.24
C LYS A 6 -23.12 4.97 -67.01
N ARG A 7 -23.64 3.75 -66.87
CA ARG A 7 -23.21 2.88 -65.70
C ARG A 7 -21.84 2.25 -65.97
N ILE A 8 -21.49 1.94 -67.21
CA ILE A 8 -20.16 1.40 -67.52
C ILE A 8 -19.08 2.49 -67.39
N SER A 9 -19.36 3.74 -67.72
CA SER A 9 -18.43 4.85 -67.52
C SER A 9 -18.17 5.17 -66.00
N ILE A 10 -19.16 5.02 -65.13
CA ILE A 10 -19.01 5.23 -63.68
C ILE A 10 -18.22 4.08 -63.06
N ILE A 11 -18.39 2.84 -63.51
CA ILE A 11 -17.63 1.68 -63.02
C ILE A 11 -16.17 1.74 -63.49
N ILE A 12 -15.87 2.22 -64.67
CA ILE A 12 -14.48 2.41 -65.13
C ILE A 12 -13.80 3.58 -64.46
N LEU A 13 -14.51 4.62 -64.02
CA LEU A 13 -13.95 5.72 -63.26
C LEU A 13 -13.66 5.33 -61.80
N PHE A 14 -14.45 4.40 -61.21
CA PHE A 14 -14.23 3.91 -59.85
C PHE A 14 -13.13 2.85 -59.78
N SER A 15 -12.86 2.10 -60.85
CA SER A 15 -11.76 1.12 -60.91
C SER A 15 -10.39 1.76 -61.13
N LEU A 16 -10.32 3.00 -61.65
CA LEU A 16 -9.06 3.74 -61.80
C LEU A 16 -8.56 4.42 -60.53
N VAL A 17 -9.42 4.56 -59.49
CA VAL A 17 -9.06 5.14 -58.19
C VAL A 17 -8.51 4.08 -57.23
N LEU A 18 -8.76 2.78 -57.47
CA LEU A 18 -8.31 1.69 -56.57
C LEU A 18 -6.95 1.07 -56.99
N GLY A 19 -6.36 1.49 -58.09
CA GLY A 19 -5.07 0.99 -58.59
C GLY A 19 -3.85 1.83 -58.17
N GLY A 20 -4.02 2.90 -57.39
CA GLY A 20 -3.00 3.92 -57.14
C GLY A 20 -2.18 3.78 -55.85
N CYS A 21 -2.37 2.73 -55.06
CA CYS A 21 -1.67 2.64 -53.74
C CYS A 21 -0.22 2.10 -53.77
N GLY A 22 0.32 1.83 -54.96
CA GLY A 22 1.67 1.25 -55.09
C GLY A 22 2.80 2.23 -55.44
N GLN A 23 2.51 3.45 -55.91
CA GLN A 23 3.54 4.37 -56.37
C GLN A 23 3.63 5.74 -55.69
N VAL A 24 2.83 5.98 -54.64
CA VAL A 24 2.87 7.27 -53.93
C VAL A 24 3.96 7.27 -52.84
N ASN A 25 4.52 6.13 -52.48
CA ASN A 25 5.58 6.07 -51.46
C ASN A 25 6.94 6.65 -51.91
N SER A 26 7.16 6.84 -53.24
CA SER A 26 8.41 7.44 -53.72
C SER A 26 8.40 8.98 -53.76
N LEU A 27 7.22 9.60 -53.64
CA LEU A 27 7.09 11.06 -53.62
C LEU A 27 7.17 11.66 -52.20
N PHE A 28 7.12 10.81 -51.17
CA PHE A 28 7.31 11.19 -49.76
C PHE A 28 8.59 10.63 -49.14
N ASP A 29 9.46 10.02 -49.93
CA ASP A 29 10.83 9.74 -49.54
C ASP A 29 11.61 11.07 -49.52
N GLY A 30 11.22 11.93 -48.59
CA GLY A 30 12.05 13.06 -48.16
C GLY A 30 13.42 12.50 -47.81
N LYS A 31 14.46 13.03 -48.44
CA LYS A 31 15.88 12.77 -48.18
C LYS A 31 16.02 12.37 -46.71
N LYS A 32 16.45 11.13 -46.41
CA LYS A 32 16.97 10.78 -45.10
C LYS A 32 18.01 11.82 -44.78
N GLU A 33 17.63 12.79 -43.96
CA GLU A 33 18.62 13.70 -43.40
C GLU A 33 19.70 12.81 -42.74
N SER A 34 20.89 12.91 -43.25
CA SER A 34 22.06 12.27 -42.72
C SER A 34 22.13 12.71 -41.25
N GLY A 35 21.79 11.80 -40.35
CA GLY A 35 21.75 12.12 -38.91
C GLY A 35 23.05 12.81 -38.54
N LEU A 36 22.94 13.96 -37.88
CA LEU A 36 24.06 14.72 -37.37
C LEU A 36 25.09 13.78 -36.79
N LYS A 37 26.32 13.79 -37.33
CA LYS A 37 27.44 13.01 -36.81
C LYS A 37 27.80 13.54 -35.41
N GLY A 38 27.65 12.73 -34.39
CA GLY A 38 28.01 13.06 -33.02
C GLY A 38 27.44 12.06 -32.02
N SER A 39 28.07 11.93 -30.88
CA SER A 39 27.53 11.17 -29.75
C SER A 39 26.30 11.90 -29.22
N ARG A 40 25.10 11.34 -29.43
CA ARG A 40 23.87 11.91 -28.90
C ARG A 40 23.86 11.75 -27.40
N ILE A 41 24.01 12.84 -26.67
CA ILE A 41 23.76 12.89 -25.24
C ILE A 41 22.24 12.94 -25.09
N PRO A 42 21.59 11.96 -24.42
CA PRO A 42 20.16 12.00 -24.17
C PRO A 42 19.85 13.27 -23.35
N VAL A 43 19.08 14.19 -23.92
CA VAL A 43 18.60 15.40 -23.21
C VAL A 43 17.66 15.01 -22.06
N LEU A 44 16.99 13.87 -22.16
CA LEU A 44 16.32 13.24 -21.05
C LEU A 44 17.40 12.69 -20.10
N MET A 45 17.64 13.39 -19.00
CA MET A 45 18.48 12.84 -17.93
C MET A 45 17.94 11.45 -17.60
N LYS A 46 18.77 10.43 -17.81
CA LYS A 46 18.49 9.05 -17.45
C LYS A 46 17.88 9.04 -16.05
N ASN A 47 16.64 8.58 -15.89
CA ASN A 47 16.07 8.34 -14.57
C ASN A 47 17.16 7.64 -13.76
N LYS A 48 17.53 8.19 -12.62
CA LYS A 48 18.58 7.60 -11.78
C LYS A 48 18.01 6.26 -11.31
N THR A 49 18.27 5.20 -12.07
CA THR A 49 17.87 3.85 -11.68
C THR A 49 18.53 3.57 -10.34
N PRO A 50 17.78 3.08 -9.34
CA PRO A 50 18.36 2.73 -8.04
C PRO A 50 19.57 1.82 -8.24
N ARG A 51 20.69 2.15 -7.65
CA ARG A 51 21.95 1.38 -7.76
C ARG A 51 22.48 1.04 -6.39
N ILE A 52 23.04 -0.16 -6.28
CA ILE A 52 23.76 -0.59 -5.08
C ILE A 52 24.96 0.33 -4.89
N ASP A 53 25.12 0.83 -3.67
CA ASP A 53 26.32 1.59 -3.30
C ASP A 53 27.47 0.61 -3.04
N LYS A 54 28.47 0.65 -3.92
CA LYS A 54 29.63 -0.25 -3.85
C LYS A 54 30.45 -0.04 -2.57
N THR A 55 30.41 1.14 -1.97
CA THR A 55 31.13 1.41 -0.71
C THR A 55 30.55 0.65 0.48
N LEU A 56 29.28 0.20 0.36
CA LEU A 56 28.62 -0.64 1.36
C LEU A 56 28.87 -2.15 1.15
N SER A 57 29.69 -2.57 0.20
CA SER A 57 29.88 -3.99 -0.12
C SER A 57 30.35 -4.81 1.08
N SER A 58 31.19 -4.23 1.94
CA SER A 58 31.69 -4.83 3.19
C SER A 58 30.78 -4.62 4.40
N LEU A 59 29.73 -3.77 4.28
CA LEU A 59 28.84 -3.49 5.39
C LEU A 59 27.97 -4.72 5.66
N GLU A 60 28.13 -5.32 6.83
CA GLU A 60 27.27 -6.40 7.28
C GLU A 60 25.89 -5.85 7.68
N VAL A 61 24.82 -6.48 7.20
CA VAL A 61 23.46 -6.16 7.63
C VAL A 61 23.23 -6.76 9.01
N LYS A 62 23.38 -5.96 10.06
CA LYS A 62 23.13 -6.36 11.45
C LYS A 62 21.71 -5.97 11.84
N ILE A 63 20.91 -6.98 12.18
CA ILE A 63 19.51 -6.84 12.58
C ILE A 63 19.43 -7.13 14.08
N PRO A 64 18.67 -6.35 14.86
CA PRO A 64 18.42 -6.66 16.27
C PRO A 64 17.82 -8.06 16.44
N GLY A 65 18.07 -8.67 17.60
CA GLY A 65 17.45 -9.95 17.94
C GLY A 65 15.93 -9.92 17.82
N PRO A 66 15.29 -11.06 17.51
CA PRO A 66 13.84 -11.11 17.32
C PRO A 66 13.09 -10.93 18.64
N ILE A 67 12.01 -10.15 18.61
CA ILE A 67 11.11 -9.90 19.74
C ILE A 67 9.77 -10.59 19.53
N THR A 68 9.18 -11.14 20.58
CA THR A 68 7.81 -11.66 20.52
C THR A 68 6.82 -10.50 20.51
N ASN A 69 6.10 -10.32 19.43
CA ASN A 69 5.03 -9.36 19.31
C ASN A 69 3.73 -9.97 19.85
N GLN A 70 3.12 -9.35 20.86
CA GLN A 70 1.92 -9.89 21.52
C GLN A 70 0.63 -9.40 20.86
N SER A 71 0.68 -8.30 20.10
CA SER A 71 -0.49 -7.72 19.46
C SER A 71 -0.14 -7.09 18.12
N TRP A 72 -1.14 -6.94 17.27
CA TRP A 72 -1.12 -6.19 16.03
C TRP A 72 -2.37 -5.32 15.99
N SER A 73 -2.42 -4.36 16.90
CA SER A 73 -3.65 -3.64 17.22
C SER A 73 -4.10 -2.64 16.15
N GLN A 74 -3.24 -2.30 15.20
CA GLN A 74 -3.53 -1.33 14.15
C GLN A 74 -2.88 -1.74 12.83
N GLN A 75 -3.30 -1.16 11.74
CA GLN A 75 -2.62 -1.36 10.46
C GLN A 75 -1.18 -0.84 10.55
N GLY A 76 -0.21 -1.72 10.20
CA GLY A 76 1.20 -1.43 10.48
C GLY A 76 1.67 -1.89 11.87
N GLY A 77 0.78 -2.46 12.68
CA GLY A 77 1.05 -3.12 13.97
C GLY A 77 0.93 -2.21 15.19
N LYS A 78 1.47 -1.01 15.13
CA LYS A 78 1.46 0.01 16.20
C LYS A 78 1.13 1.39 15.62
N PRO A 79 0.78 2.39 16.44
CA PRO A 79 0.47 3.75 15.96
C PRO A 79 1.60 4.40 15.15
N ASN A 80 2.87 4.15 15.49
CA ASN A 80 4.05 4.66 14.78
C ASN A 80 4.53 3.75 13.64
N HIS A 81 3.87 2.61 13.41
CA HIS A 81 4.13 1.61 12.39
C HIS A 81 5.50 0.91 12.48
N VAL A 82 6.14 0.88 13.65
CA VAL A 82 7.44 0.22 13.87
C VAL A 82 7.31 -1.07 14.66
N LEU A 83 7.79 -2.17 14.11
CA LEU A 83 7.78 -3.49 14.75
C LEU A 83 9.15 -4.17 14.80
N HIS A 84 10.16 -3.64 14.09
CA HIS A 84 11.52 -4.18 14.01
C HIS A 84 11.59 -5.63 13.54
N HIS A 85 12.29 -6.50 14.30
CA HIS A 85 12.45 -7.91 13.96
C HIS A 85 11.54 -8.75 14.86
N LEU A 86 10.61 -9.47 14.26
CA LEU A 86 9.60 -10.26 14.96
C LEU A 86 10.08 -11.69 15.16
N ALA A 87 9.82 -12.25 16.34
CA ALA A 87 10.05 -13.66 16.61
C ALA A 87 9.04 -14.52 15.83
N LEU A 88 9.55 -15.47 15.04
CA LEU A 88 8.75 -16.42 14.27
C LEU A 88 9.56 -17.71 14.10
N GLY A 89 8.93 -18.86 14.30
CA GLY A 89 9.52 -20.18 14.01
C GLY A 89 9.61 -20.46 12.51
N SER A 90 9.60 -21.72 12.13
CA SER A 90 9.61 -22.12 10.70
C SER A 90 8.41 -21.56 9.93
N ALA A 91 7.28 -21.45 10.58
CA ALA A 91 5.98 -21.07 9.99
C ALA A 91 5.64 -21.89 8.75
N SER A 92 6.04 -23.17 8.78
CA SER A 92 5.89 -24.10 7.66
C SER A 92 4.60 -24.91 7.74
N SER A 93 3.99 -25.01 8.93
CA SER A 93 2.81 -25.82 9.19
C SER A 93 1.56 -24.96 9.32
N LEU A 94 0.53 -25.26 8.51
CA LEU A 94 -0.79 -24.67 8.66
C LEU A 94 -1.45 -25.24 9.93
N VAL A 95 -1.69 -24.36 10.93
CA VAL A 95 -2.34 -24.74 12.20
C VAL A 95 -3.84 -24.80 12.02
N TRP A 96 -4.41 -23.77 11.42
CA TRP A 96 -5.82 -23.71 11.10
C TRP A 96 -6.13 -22.76 9.93
N SER A 97 -7.30 -22.98 9.32
CA SER A 97 -7.83 -22.16 8.24
C SER A 97 -9.33 -22.01 8.42
N LYS A 98 -9.84 -20.77 8.45
CA LYS A 98 -11.27 -20.46 8.61
C LYS A 98 -11.73 -19.42 7.60
N LYS A 99 -12.91 -19.61 7.03
CA LYS A 99 -13.64 -18.57 6.30
C LYS A 99 -14.28 -17.64 7.33
N VAL A 100 -14.07 -16.34 7.22
CA VAL A 100 -14.45 -15.35 8.25
C VAL A 100 -15.31 -14.21 7.70
N GLY A 101 -15.85 -14.35 6.48
CA GLY A 101 -16.70 -13.33 5.90
C GLY A 101 -16.90 -13.48 4.39
N ALA A 102 -17.44 -12.44 3.78
CA ALA A 102 -17.61 -12.29 2.34
C ALA A 102 -16.29 -11.97 1.65
N ARG A 103 -16.11 -12.56 0.46
CA ARG A 103 -14.86 -12.42 -0.33
C ARG A 103 -14.71 -11.02 -0.92
N SER A 104 -13.49 -10.58 -1.09
CA SER A 104 -13.14 -9.40 -1.89
C SER A 104 -13.67 -9.56 -3.33
N THR A 105 -14.32 -8.55 -3.86
CA THR A 105 -14.78 -8.45 -5.25
C THR A 105 -14.11 -7.27 -5.94
N LYS A 106 -14.36 -7.11 -7.23
CA LYS A 106 -13.86 -5.95 -7.97
C LYS A 106 -14.58 -4.67 -7.52
N ASP A 107 -15.85 -4.80 -7.20
CA ASP A 107 -16.73 -3.69 -6.81
C ASP A 107 -16.76 -3.43 -5.29
N ALA A 108 -16.33 -4.39 -4.48
CA ALA A 108 -16.17 -4.26 -3.03
C ALA A 108 -14.87 -4.96 -2.57
N PRO A 109 -13.70 -4.35 -2.79
CA PRO A 109 -12.43 -4.92 -2.38
C PRO A 109 -12.24 -4.79 -0.87
N ILE A 110 -11.78 -5.87 -0.23
CA ILE A 110 -11.27 -5.79 1.15
C ILE A 110 -9.94 -5.06 1.11
N LEU A 111 -9.85 -3.87 1.69
CA LEU A 111 -8.65 -3.02 1.64
C LEU A 111 -7.75 -3.18 2.87
N SER A 112 -8.32 -3.50 4.02
CA SER A 112 -7.62 -3.60 5.30
C SER A 112 -7.26 -5.04 5.65
N GLY A 113 -6.13 -5.21 6.31
CA GLY A 113 -5.78 -6.47 6.96
C GLY A 113 -6.49 -6.63 8.31
N PRO A 114 -6.39 -7.81 8.94
CA PRO A 114 -6.91 -8.02 10.28
C PRO A 114 -6.09 -7.25 11.32
N VAL A 115 -6.67 -7.06 12.49
CA VAL A 115 -5.96 -6.60 13.69
C VAL A 115 -6.09 -7.65 14.79
N ILE A 116 -5.08 -7.74 15.66
CA ILE A 116 -5.05 -8.74 16.75
C ILE A 116 -4.71 -8.04 18.06
N SER A 117 -5.55 -8.26 19.06
CA SER A 117 -5.31 -7.82 20.44
C SER A 117 -5.84 -8.87 21.40
N ASN A 118 -5.17 -9.11 22.52
CA ASN A 118 -5.59 -10.02 23.58
C ASN A 118 -5.99 -11.42 23.10
N GLY A 119 -5.32 -11.93 22.07
CA GLY A 119 -5.62 -13.25 21.50
C GLY A 119 -6.88 -13.32 20.62
N ILE A 120 -7.48 -12.18 20.28
CA ILE A 120 -8.65 -12.07 19.41
C ILE A 120 -8.25 -11.40 18.10
N ILE A 121 -8.68 -11.97 16.96
CA ILE A 121 -8.49 -11.44 15.62
C ILE A 121 -9.79 -10.75 15.19
N TYR A 122 -9.70 -9.49 14.81
CA TYR A 122 -10.82 -8.75 14.25
C TYR A 122 -10.61 -8.56 12.76
N THR A 123 -11.65 -8.84 11.98
CA THR A 123 -11.67 -8.68 10.53
C THR A 123 -12.87 -7.86 10.10
N MET A 124 -12.73 -7.18 8.97
CA MET A 124 -13.84 -6.56 8.26
C MET A 124 -13.84 -7.12 6.83
N ASP A 125 -14.96 -7.61 6.39
CA ASP A 125 -15.14 -8.22 5.06
C ASP A 125 -15.64 -7.21 4.01
N SER A 126 -15.98 -7.71 2.80
CA SER A 126 -16.46 -6.86 1.70
C SER A 126 -17.88 -6.34 1.89
N ASP A 127 -18.68 -7.00 2.73
CA ASP A 127 -20.08 -6.63 3.01
C ASP A 127 -20.19 -5.73 4.26
N ALA A 128 -19.04 -5.22 4.74
CA ALA A 128 -18.93 -4.43 5.94
C ALA A 128 -19.37 -5.17 7.22
N THR A 129 -19.14 -6.47 7.28
CA THR A 129 -19.31 -7.24 8.50
C THR A 129 -18.00 -7.23 9.28
N VAL A 130 -18.05 -6.78 10.53
CA VAL A 130 -16.94 -6.87 11.49
C VAL A 130 -17.12 -8.15 12.30
N SER A 131 -16.05 -8.96 12.36
CA SER A 131 -16.10 -10.23 13.10
C SER A 131 -14.89 -10.38 14.01
N ALA A 132 -15.10 -10.96 15.17
CA ALA A 132 -14.06 -11.34 16.13
C ALA A 132 -13.89 -12.86 16.15
N HIS A 133 -12.65 -13.30 16.10
CA HIS A 133 -12.28 -14.71 16.11
C HIS A 133 -11.17 -14.99 17.10
N SER A 134 -11.17 -16.16 17.72
CA SER A 134 -10.06 -16.62 18.54
C SER A 134 -8.79 -16.78 17.69
N ALA A 135 -7.69 -16.17 18.08
CA ALA A 135 -6.41 -16.32 17.39
C ALA A 135 -5.80 -17.74 17.55
N LYS A 136 -6.26 -18.51 18.53
CA LYS A 136 -5.79 -19.86 18.83
C LYS A 136 -6.26 -20.87 17.76
N ASP A 137 -7.52 -20.81 17.35
CA ASP A 137 -8.21 -21.83 16.56
C ASP A 137 -9.16 -21.28 15.50
N GLY A 138 -9.33 -19.94 15.43
CA GLY A 138 -10.20 -19.28 14.45
C GLY A 138 -11.69 -19.39 14.74
N VAL A 139 -12.10 -19.80 15.95
CA VAL A 139 -13.52 -19.89 16.35
C VAL A 139 -14.12 -18.49 16.38
N LEU A 140 -15.31 -18.34 15.80
CA LEU A 140 -16.08 -17.09 15.81
C LEU A 140 -16.55 -16.80 17.24
N LEU A 141 -16.30 -15.58 17.72
CA LEU A 141 -16.76 -15.07 19.01
C LEU A 141 -18.01 -14.21 18.86
N TRP A 142 -17.97 -13.25 17.95
CA TRP A 142 -19.10 -12.43 17.56
C TRP A 142 -18.95 -11.90 16.14
N SER A 143 -20.06 -11.44 15.58
CA SER A 143 -20.12 -10.84 14.24
C SER A 143 -21.18 -9.75 14.25
N ASN A 144 -20.89 -8.57 13.68
CA ASN A 144 -21.79 -7.44 13.57
C ASN A 144 -21.75 -6.84 12.16
N GLU A 145 -22.89 -6.74 11.51
CA GLU A 145 -23.06 -6.04 10.23
C GLU A 145 -23.23 -4.54 10.51
N ILE A 146 -22.29 -3.73 10.02
CA ILE A 146 -22.20 -2.29 10.31
C ILE A 146 -22.64 -1.41 9.14
N ALA A 147 -23.03 -2.02 8.00
CA ALA A 147 -23.53 -1.29 6.85
C ALA A 147 -24.83 -0.53 7.22
N PRO A 148 -24.99 0.73 6.74
CA PRO A 148 -26.26 1.42 6.88
C PRO A 148 -27.39 0.68 6.16
N GLU A 149 -28.61 0.64 6.75
CA GLU A 149 -29.78 -0.11 6.25
C GLU A 149 -30.13 0.13 4.77
N LYS A 150 -29.81 1.30 4.24
CA LYS A 150 -30.11 1.69 2.85
C LYS A 150 -29.00 1.43 1.85
N GLU A 151 -27.84 0.97 2.32
CA GLU A 151 -26.66 0.70 1.46
C GLU A 151 -26.64 -0.78 1.10
N THR A 152 -27.04 -1.10 -0.13
CA THR A 152 -27.11 -2.48 -0.64
C THR A 152 -25.83 -2.93 -1.32
N ASN A 153 -24.92 -2.02 -1.63
CA ASN A 153 -23.64 -2.33 -2.28
C ASN A 153 -22.51 -2.28 -1.24
N GLY A 154 -21.69 -3.32 -1.22
CA GLY A 154 -20.60 -3.46 -0.27
C GLY A 154 -19.71 -2.23 -0.14
N SER A 155 -19.11 -2.05 1.03
CA SER A 155 -18.30 -0.88 1.38
C SER A 155 -16.97 -0.87 0.63
N TRP A 156 -16.67 0.27 0.01
CA TRP A 156 -15.36 0.51 -0.60
C TRP A 156 -14.38 1.08 0.40
N GLY A 157 -13.84 0.27 1.29
CA GLY A 157 -12.71 0.75 2.05
C GLY A 157 -12.80 0.65 3.56
N GLY A 158 -11.98 1.47 4.22
CA GLY A 158 -11.90 1.49 5.65
C GLY A 158 -10.94 0.46 6.24
N GLY A 159 -11.17 0.13 7.48
CA GLY A 159 -10.39 -0.84 8.24
C GLY A 159 -10.53 -0.67 9.73
N LEU A 160 -9.75 -1.46 10.46
CA LEU A 160 -9.90 -1.63 11.91
C LEU A 160 -8.64 -1.16 12.65
N ALA A 161 -8.87 -0.66 13.87
CA ALA A 161 -7.88 -0.54 14.94
C ALA A 161 -8.51 -0.99 16.25
N VAL A 162 -7.70 -1.52 17.14
CA VAL A 162 -8.14 -1.91 18.50
C VAL A 162 -7.31 -1.15 19.52
N ASN A 163 -7.98 -0.59 20.51
CA ASN A 163 -7.31 -0.01 21.68
C ASN A 163 -8.14 -0.26 22.94
N ALA A 164 -7.51 -0.86 23.93
CA ALA A 164 -8.19 -1.36 25.11
C ALA A 164 -9.39 -2.24 24.73
N ASP A 165 -10.58 -1.95 25.23
CA ASP A 165 -11.81 -2.72 25.08
C ASP A 165 -12.67 -2.25 23.88
N THR A 166 -12.07 -1.53 22.92
CA THR A 166 -12.79 -0.92 21.79
C THR A 166 -12.16 -1.24 20.46
N VAL A 167 -12.98 -1.69 19.51
CA VAL A 167 -12.66 -1.82 18.08
C VAL A 167 -13.15 -0.56 17.37
N TYR A 168 -12.24 0.20 16.78
CA TYR A 168 -12.56 1.37 15.96
C TYR A 168 -12.60 0.98 14.50
N VAL A 169 -13.66 1.36 13.82
CA VAL A 169 -13.92 1.01 12.43
C VAL A 169 -14.07 2.27 11.59
N ALA A 170 -13.23 2.41 10.58
CA ALA A 170 -13.43 3.39 9.52
C ALA A 170 -14.13 2.71 8.35
N THR A 171 -15.13 3.34 7.74
CA THR A 171 -15.95 2.74 6.68
C THR A 171 -15.89 3.50 5.36
N GLY A 172 -16.26 2.83 4.27
CA GLY A 172 -16.51 3.47 2.98
C GLY A 172 -17.83 4.24 2.91
N PHE A 173 -18.64 4.22 3.97
CA PHE A 173 -19.92 4.93 4.09
C PHE A 173 -19.80 6.32 4.75
N ALA A 174 -18.57 6.82 4.88
CA ALA A 174 -18.27 8.07 5.59
C ALA A 174 -18.63 8.04 7.08
N GLU A 175 -18.54 6.87 7.72
CA GLU A 175 -18.84 6.69 9.13
C GLU A 175 -17.66 6.06 9.85
N VAL A 176 -17.41 6.53 11.07
CA VAL A 176 -16.47 5.95 12.03
C VAL A 176 -17.29 5.39 13.18
N LEU A 177 -17.01 4.15 13.57
CA LEU A 177 -17.69 3.47 14.66
C LEU A 177 -16.70 3.04 15.73
N ALA A 178 -17.20 2.93 16.96
CA ALA A 178 -16.57 2.19 18.04
C ALA A 178 -17.47 1.03 18.43
N LEU A 179 -16.89 -0.15 18.51
CA LEU A 179 -17.56 -1.39 18.91
C LEU A 179 -16.89 -1.97 20.16
N SER A 180 -17.65 -2.61 21.01
CA SER A 180 -17.13 -3.38 22.12
C SER A 180 -16.26 -4.55 21.64
N THR A 181 -15.08 -4.76 22.21
CA THR A 181 -14.27 -5.95 21.89
C THR A 181 -14.93 -7.25 22.29
N ASP A 182 -15.76 -7.24 23.32
CA ASP A 182 -16.35 -8.45 23.91
C ASP A 182 -17.60 -8.90 23.19
N THR A 183 -18.47 -7.94 22.80
CA THR A 183 -19.81 -8.25 22.24
C THR A 183 -19.96 -7.85 20.79
N GLY A 184 -19.12 -6.92 20.28
CA GLY A 184 -19.28 -6.32 18.95
C GLY A 184 -20.37 -5.27 18.88
N GLU A 185 -21.05 -4.96 20.00
CA GLU A 185 -22.09 -3.93 20.06
C GLU A 185 -21.51 -2.54 19.81
N GLU A 186 -22.30 -1.69 19.15
CA GLU A 186 -21.94 -0.32 18.85
C GLU A 186 -21.97 0.54 20.10
N ILE A 187 -20.82 1.21 20.39
CA ILE A 187 -20.69 2.18 21.49
C ILE A 187 -21.04 3.58 20.98
N TRP A 188 -20.51 3.95 19.82
CA TRP A 188 -20.82 5.19 19.17
C TRP A 188 -20.58 5.11 17.65
N ARG A 189 -21.24 5.99 16.90
CA ARG A 189 -21.13 6.16 15.45
C ARG A 189 -21.04 7.65 15.13
N THR A 190 -20.08 8.03 14.30
CA THR A 190 -19.89 9.44 13.88
C THR A 190 -19.73 9.50 12.37
N ARG A 191 -20.52 10.39 11.73
CA ARG A 191 -20.41 10.68 10.31
C ARG A 191 -19.33 11.74 10.06
N VAL A 192 -18.49 11.52 9.05
CA VAL A 192 -17.46 12.45 8.59
C VAL A 192 -17.74 12.93 7.16
N SER A 193 -16.89 13.80 6.59
CA SER A 193 -17.16 14.44 5.29
C SER A 193 -17.21 13.49 4.10
N GLY A 194 -16.53 12.34 4.17
CA GLY A 194 -16.42 11.43 3.04
C GLY A 194 -15.97 10.02 3.39
N PRO A 195 -16.04 9.10 2.42
CA PRO A 195 -15.64 7.71 2.62
C PRO A 195 -14.15 7.60 2.97
N MET A 196 -13.82 6.66 3.83
CA MET A 196 -12.44 6.35 4.21
C MET A 196 -11.96 5.11 3.46
N ARG A 197 -10.67 5.11 3.05
CA ARG A 197 -10.01 3.99 2.37
C ARG A 197 -8.80 3.47 3.11
N ALA A 198 -8.59 3.98 4.33
CA ALA A 198 -7.57 3.56 5.27
C ALA A 198 -8.19 3.21 6.61
N ALA A 199 -7.52 2.35 7.36
CA ALA A 199 -7.88 2.07 8.73
C ALA A 199 -7.59 3.27 9.65
N PRO A 200 -8.31 3.41 10.76
CA PRO A 200 -8.02 4.43 11.76
C PRO A 200 -6.68 4.16 12.46
N THR A 201 -6.09 5.21 13.02
CA THR A 201 -4.99 5.10 13.97
C THR A 201 -5.43 5.67 15.31
N VAL A 202 -5.19 4.94 16.37
CA VAL A 202 -5.67 5.28 17.71
C VAL A 202 -4.51 5.44 18.67
N LEU A 203 -4.43 6.60 19.33
CA LEU A 203 -3.45 6.86 20.38
C LEU A 203 -3.94 7.97 21.33
N ASN A 204 -3.66 7.85 22.61
CA ASN A 204 -3.89 8.88 23.62
C ASN A 204 -5.31 9.48 23.62
N GLY A 205 -6.34 8.62 23.54
CA GLY A 205 -7.73 9.03 23.58
C GLY A 205 -8.25 9.68 22.30
N ARG A 206 -7.52 9.55 21.17
CA ARG A 206 -7.89 10.10 19.85
C ARG A 206 -7.91 9.02 18.79
N VAL A 207 -8.89 9.13 17.89
CA VAL A 207 -9.03 8.31 16.68
C VAL A 207 -8.78 9.20 15.48
N PHE A 208 -7.75 8.88 14.70
CA PHE A 208 -7.38 9.62 13.50
C PHE A 208 -7.82 8.86 12.26
N VAL A 209 -8.62 9.49 11.42
CA VAL A 209 -9.12 8.93 10.16
C VAL A 209 -8.91 9.90 9.00
N ILE A 210 -8.56 9.36 7.83
CA ILE A 210 -8.38 10.13 6.59
C ILE A 210 -9.50 9.76 5.62
N THR A 211 -10.22 10.75 5.12
CA THR A 211 -11.24 10.61 4.09
C THR A 211 -10.65 10.71 2.69
N LYS A 212 -11.40 10.23 1.69
CA LYS A 212 -10.96 10.24 0.28
C LYS A 212 -10.67 11.65 -0.26
N ASP A 213 -11.35 12.66 0.26
CA ASP A 213 -11.19 14.09 -0.06
C ASP A 213 -10.01 14.74 0.67
N ASN A 214 -9.02 13.93 1.11
CA ASN A 214 -7.81 14.37 1.81
C ASN A 214 -8.10 15.23 3.06
N ARG A 215 -9.07 14.81 3.87
CA ARG A 215 -9.35 15.42 5.15
C ARG A 215 -9.04 14.47 6.28
N LEU A 216 -8.22 14.91 7.23
CA LEU A 216 -7.97 14.20 8.48
C LEU A 216 -8.99 14.69 9.52
N PHE A 217 -9.61 13.74 10.22
CA PHE A 217 -10.40 13.99 11.42
C PHE A 217 -9.71 13.36 12.63
N ALA A 218 -9.66 14.11 13.72
CA ALA A 218 -9.37 13.59 15.05
C ALA A 218 -10.66 13.54 15.85
N LEU A 219 -11.06 12.34 16.25
CA LEU A 219 -12.26 12.11 17.06
C LEU A 219 -11.86 11.69 18.46
N GLY A 220 -12.69 12.04 19.44
CA GLY A 220 -12.56 11.52 20.79
C GLY A 220 -12.82 10.02 20.85
N SER A 221 -11.91 9.24 21.42
CA SER A 221 -12.04 7.77 21.41
C SER A 221 -13.22 7.26 22.23
N LYS A 222 -13.66 7.98 23.26
CA LYS A 222 -14.76 7.57 24.14
C LYS A 222 -16.16 7.86 23.58
N GLU A 223 -16.33 9.00 22.92
CA GLU A 223 -17.64 9.51 22.51
C GLU A 223 -17.77 9.71 21.00
N GLY A 224 -16.67 9.60 20.25
CA GLY A 224 -16.66 9.82 18.81
C GLY A 224 -16.85 11.28 18.38
N ASN A 225 -16.89 12.23 19.31
CA ASN A 225 -17.05 13.64 19.02
C ASN A 225 -15.84 14.19 18.23
N SER A 226 -16.08 15.09 17.28
CA SER A 226 -15.00 15.71 16.51
C SER A 226 -14.23 16.69 17.39
N LEU A 227 -12.92 16.48 17.51
CA LEU A 227 -12.02 17.34 18.26
C LEU A 227 -11.45 18.45 17.37
N TRP A 228 -10.95 18.05 16.21
CA TRP A 228 -10.40 18.95 15.19
C TRP A 228 -10.29 18.24 13.85
N SER A 229 -10.08 18.98 12.77
CA SER A 229 -9.81 18.42 11.45
C SER A 229 -8.74 19.24 10.72
N HIS A 230 -8.07 18.60 9.74
CA HIS A 230 -7.10 19.23 8.84
C HIS A 230 -7.42 18.81 7.40
N THR A 231 -7.31 19.75 6.45
CA THR A 231 -7.63 19.52 5.04
C THR A 231 -6.35 19.67 4.20
N GLY A 232 -6.01 18.63 3.44
CA GLY A 232 -4.99 18.67 2.40
C GLY A 232 -5.58 19.05 1.05
N PHE A 233 -4.78 19.03 -0.01
CA PHE A 233 -5.26 19.29 -1.37
C PHE A 233 -6.08 18.12 -1.89
N GLU A 234 -7.24 18.41 -2.46
CA GLU A 234 -8.11 17.42 -3.05
C GLU A 234 -7.55 16.95 -4.41
N GLU A 235 -7.57 15.62 -4.64
CA GLU A 235 -7.19 15.01 -5.90
C GLU A 235 -8.37 14.28 -6.52
N MET A 236 -8.66 14.57 -7.80
CA MET A 236 -9.76 13.92 -8.53
C MET A 236 -9.49 12.44 -8.81
N ALA A 237 -8.22 12.04 -8.91
CA ALA A 237 -7.80 10.68 -9.20
C ALA A 237 -6.77 10.20 -8.17
N GLY A 238 -6.95 8.99 -7.63
CA GLY A 238 -6.03 8.38 -6.68
C GLY A 238 -6.01 6.86 -6.81
N LEU A 239 -5.05 6.23 -6.16
CA LEU A 239 -4.96 4.77 -6.10
C LEU A 239 -6.09 4.18 -5.24
N ILE A 240 -6.43 2.92 -5.49
CA ILE A 240 -7.35 2.18 -4.61
C ILE A 240 -6.64 1.88 -3.28
N GLY A 241 -7.26 2.28 -2.17
CA GLY A 241 -6.66 2.24 -0.82
C GLY A 241 -5.96 3.56 -0.47
N SER A 242 -5.66 3.75 0.79
CA SER A 242 -4.96 4.92 1.33
C SER A 242 -4.03 4.49 2.46
N ALA A 243 -3.14 5.37 2.89
CA ALA A 243 -2.29 5.13 4.05
C ALA A 243 -2.97 5.59 5.33
N SER A 244 -2.90 4.78 6.38
CA SER A 244 -3.25 5.22 7.73
C SER A 244 -2.24 6.24 8.22
N PRO A 245 -2.64 7.26 9.01
CA PRO A 245 -1.71 8.19 9.64
C PRO A 245 -0.81 7.46 10.64
N ALA A 246 0.42 7.94 10.82
CA ALA A 246 1.30 7.45 11.86
C ALA A 246 1.30 8.42 13.04
N VAL A 247 1.31 7.89 14.26
CA VAL A 247 1.30 8.72 15.48
C VAL A 247 2.41 8.29 16.42
N ASP A 248 3.19 9.26 16.91
CA ASP A 248 4.20 9.03 17.93
C ASP A 248 4.23 10.20 18.92
N GLY A 249 3.98 9.91 20.19
CA GLY A 249 3.83 10.95 21.22
C GLY A 249 2.69 11.93 20.90
N ASP A 250 3.05 13.18 20.67
CA ASP A 250 2.16 14.30 20.40
C ASP A 250 2.12 14.73 18.91
N ILE A 251 2.72 13.95 18.03
CA ILE A 251 2.78 14.26 16.59
C ILE A 251 2.04 13.19 15.79
N VAL A 252 1.17 13.64 14.90
CA VAL A 252 0.54 12.80 13.88
C VAL A 252 1.10 13.15 12.50
N ILE A 253 1.54 12.13 11.78
CA ILE A 253 2.04 12.23 10.41
C ILE A 253 0.93 11.78 9.45
N VAL A 254 0.51 12.68 8.59
CA VAL A 254 -0.67 12.54 7.72
C VAL A 254 -0.24 12.43 6.27
N PRO A 255 -0.34 11.25 5.63
CA PRO A 255 -0.07 11.09 4.22
C PRO A 255 -1.34 11.34 3.39
N TYR A 256 -1.26 12.23 2.40
CA TYR A 256 -2.37 12.51 1.48
C TYR A 256 -2.15 11.94 0.08
N SER A 257 -3.25 11.73 -0.65
CA SER A 257 -3.21 11.24 -2.05
C SER A 257 -2.64 12.28 -3.02
N SER A 258 -2.63 13.55 -2.66
CA SER A 258 -1.97 14.65 -3.36
C SER A 258 -0.43 14.58 -3.37
N GLY A 259 0.15 13.65 -2.58
CA GLY A 259 1.60 13.50 -2.44
C GLY A 259 2.20 14.34 -1.34
N GLU A 260 1.39 14.99 -0.56
CA GLU A 260 1.80 15.78 0.59
C GLU A 260 1.81 14.94 1.85
N ILE A 261 2.72 15.24 2.73
CA ILE A 261 2.81 14.69 4.07
C ILE A 261 2.89 15.83 5.08
N TYR A 262 2.00 15.82 6.06
CA TYR A 262 1.94 16.83 7.10
C TYR A 262 2.32 16.23 8.45
N ALA A 263 3.00 17.01 9.29
CA ALA A 263 3.08 16.77 10.70
C ALA A 263 2.20 17.75 11.44
N LEU A 264 1.30 17.21 12.25
CA LEU A 264 0.34 18.00 13.02
C LEU A 264 0.48 17.65 14.50
N ARG A 265 0.17 18.62 15.38
CA ARG A 265 -0.02 18.31 16.79
C ARG A 265 -1.24 17.43 16.99
N ALA A 266 -1.06 16.29 17.63
CA ALA A 266 -2.14 15.35 17.87
C ALA A 266 -3.25 15.93 18.75
N GLU A 267 -2.93 16.89 19.60
CA GLU A 267 -3.86 17.53 20.55
C GLU A 267 -4.89 18.43 19.84
N ASN A 268 -4.45 19.28 18.91
CA ASN A 268 -5.26 20.39 18.37
C ASN A 268 -5.17 20.59 16.86
N GLY A 269 -4.45 19.69 16.15
CA GLY A 269 -4.33 19.76 14.69
C GLY A 269 -3.42 20.86 14.15
N ARG A 270 -2.70 21.62 15.02
CA ARG A 270 -1.79 22.67 14.57
C ARG A 270 -0.68 22.08 13.72
N GLN A 271 -0.51 22.60 12.51
CA GLN A 271 0.57 22.21 11.61
C GLN A 271 1.93 22.58 12.20
N LEU A 272 2.84 21.63 12.20
CA LEU A 272 4.23 21.78 12.59
C LEU A 272 5.11 21.98 11.36
N TRP A 273 4.91 21.16 10.34
CA TRP A 273 5.57 21.22 9.04
C TRP A 273 4.79 20.42 7.99
N ASP A 274 5.11 20.66 6.74
CA ASP A 274 4.68 19.85 5.60
C ASP A 274 5.84 19.57 4.65
N GLU A 275 5.69 18.55 3.82
CA GLU A 275 6.64 18.16 2.79
C GLU A 275 5.89 17.56 1.60
N ASN A 276 6.42 17.74 0.39
CA ASN A 276 5.82 17.22 -0.82
C ASN A 276 6.69 16.10 -1.44
N LEU A 277 6.09 14.91 -1.60
CA LEU A 277 6.73 13.71 -2.14
C LEU A 277 6.40 13.49 -3.63
N THR A 278 5.82 14.46 -4.30
CA THR A 278 5.58 14.38 -5.74
C THR A 278 6.91 14.32 -6.50
N ALA A 279 7.05 13.37 -7.43
CA ALA A 279 8.25 13.28 -8.24
C ALA A 279 8.36 14.49 -9.18
N ILE A 280 9.56 15.06 -9.30
CA ILE A 280 9.85 16.23 -10.15
C ILE A 280 9.61 15.92 -11.64
N ARG A 281 9.68 14.64 -12.03
CA ARG A 281 9.51 14.19 -13.43
C ARG A 281 8.50 13.06 -13.52
N ARG A 282 7.47 13.27 -14.31
CA ARG A 282 6.40 12.32 -14.59
C ARG A 282 6.71 11.63 -15.92
N ALA A 283 6.97 10.32 -15.89
CA ALA A 283 7.31 9.55 -17.09
C ALA A 283 6.07 9.09 -17.87
N ASP A 284 4.94 8.89 -17.17
CA ASP A 284 3.64 8.47 -17.73
C ASP A 284 2.49 8.90 -16.80
N ALA A 285 1.26 8.74 -17.27
CA ALA A 285 0.05 9.14 -16.53
C ALA A 285 -0.12 8.41 -15.19
N VAL A 286 0.39 7.18 -15.04
CA VAL A 286 0.29 6.41 -13.79
C VAL A 286 1.35 6.86 -12.80
N SER A 287 2.57 7.16 -13.24
CA SER A 287 3.62 7.76 -12.40
C SER A 287 3.32 9.22 -12.06
N ALA A 288 2.32 9.82 -12.71
CA ALA A 288 1.82 11.15 -12.36
C ALA A 288 0.99 11.16 -11.07
N LEU A 289 0.45 10.01 -10.62
CA LEU A 289 -0.26 9.91 -9.34
C LEU A 289 0.74 10.06 -8.19
N ALA A 290 0.62 11.13 -7.46
CA ALA A 290 1.52 11.49 -6.37
C ALA A 290 1.28 10.68 -5.08
N ASP A 291 0.22 9.90 -5.03
CA ASP A 291 -0.36 9.21 -3.89
C ASP A 291 0.67 8.58 -2.93
N ILE A 292 0.61 8.94 -1.67
CA ILE A 292 1.36 8.32 -0.59
C ILE A 292 0.50 7.20 0.01
N ARG A 293 0.51 6.03 -0.64
CA ARG A 293 -0.23 4.87 -0.18
C ARG A 293 0.55 4.02 0.84
N GLY A 294 1.88 4.06 0.78
CA GLY A 294 2.74 3.43 1.78
C GLY A 294 2.64 4.16 3.12
N ARG A 295 2.19 3.47 4.17
CA ARG A 295 2.08 4.09 5.50
C ARG A 295 3.42 4.68 5.93
N PRO A 296 3.47 5.94 6.37
CA PRO A 296 4.67 6.51 6.94
C PRO A 296 5.07 5.77 8.21
N VAL A 297 6.36 5.73 8.50
CA VAL A 297 6.90 5.04 9.67
C VAL A 297 7.69 6.03 10.51
N ILE A 298 7.37 6.13 11.81
CA ILE A 298 8.09 7.01 12.73
C ILE A 298 9.03 6.17 13.58
N ASN A 299 10.33 6.40 13.46
CA ASN A 299 11.32 5.68 14.25
C ASN A 299 12.49 6.60 14.66
N LYS A 300 12.78 6.65 15.95
CA LYS A 300 13.91 7.40 16.53
C LYS A 300 13.97 8.85 16.05
N GLY A 301 12.83 9.56 16.09
CA GLY A 301 12.75 10.97 15.72
C GLY A 301 12.85 11.24 14.20
N ARG A 302 12.64 10.22 13.37
CA ARG A 302 12.57 10.35 11.90
C ARG A 302 11.29 9.77 11.35
N VAL A 303 10.77 10.39 10.31
CA VAL A 303 9.66 9.92 9.49
C VAL A 303 10.22 9.34 8.19
N TYR A 304 9.85 8.11 7.86
CA TYR A 304 10.19 7.48 6.60
C TYR A 304 8.93 7.31 5.77
N ALA A 305 8.91 7.89 4.59
CA ALA A 305 7.76 7.86 3.70
C ALA A 305 8.17 7.54 2.26
N ILE A 306 7.27 6.88 1.54
CA ILE A 306 7.46 6.50 0.15
C ILE A 306 6.19 6.83 -0.64
N SER A 307 6.34 7.56 -1.75
CA SER A 307 5.25 7.86 -2.67
C SER A 307 5.22 6.89 -3.86
N HIS A 308 4.05 6.74 -4.46
CA HIS A 308 3.91 5.97 -5.69
C HIS A 308 4.68 6.60 -6.86
N SER A 309 4.73 7.92 -6.90
CA SER A 309 5.36 8.71 -7.97
C SER A 309 6.86 8.55 -8.10
N GLY A 310 7.55 7.98 -7.10
CA GLY A 310 8.97 7.66 -7.23
C GLY A 310 9.89 8.37 -6.26
N ARG A 311 9.41 8.76 -5.10
CA ARG A 311 10.23 9.42 -4.07
C ARG A 311 10.09 8.71 -2.73
N MET A 312 11.21 8.36 -2.14
CA MET A 312 11.33 7.92 -0.75
C MET A 312 12.20 8.89 0.01
N VAL A 313 11.76 9.26 1.23
CA VAL A 313 12.44 10.27 2.07
C VAL A 313 12.60 9.79 3.50
N ALA A 314 13.62 10.34 4.17
CA ALA A 314 13.64 10.44 5.63
C ALA A 314 13.59 11.91 6.02
N ILE A 315 12.70 12.23 6.94
CA ILE A 315 12.43 13.60 7.42
C ILE A 315 12.66 13.61 8.93
N ASP A 316 13.27 14.65 9.46
CA ASP A 316 13.34 14.87 10.90
C ASP A 316 11.94 15.16 11.45
N LEU A 317 11.49 14.37 12.43
CA LEU A 317 10.13 14.41 12.95
C LEU A 317 9.74 15.77 13.54
N LYS A 318 10.67 16.46 14.17
CA LYS A 318 10.39 17.73 14.87
C LYS A 318 10.44 18.93 13.94
N THR A 319 11.42 18.94 13.04
CA THR A 319 11.74 20.13 12.23
C THR A 319 11.20 20.07 10.80
N GLY A 320 10.79 18.90 10.31
CA GLY A 320 10.38 18.70 8.92
C GLY A 320 11.55 18.73 7.93
N ARG A 321 12.80 18.90 8.40
CA ARG A 321 13.95 18.93 7.51
C ARG A 321 14.18 17.56 6.89
N ARG A 322 14.26 17.53 5.56
CA ARG A 322 14.63 16.32 4.81
C ARG A 322 16.06 15.90 5.15
N VAL A 323 16.24 14.70 5.70
CA VAL A 323 17.54 14.12 6.04
C VAL A 323 18.19 13.51 4.81
N TRP A 324 17.42 12.75 4.04
CA TRP A 324 17.84 12.18 2.76
C TRP A 324 16.62 11.89 1.86
N GLU A 325 16.90 11.71 0.59
CA GLU A 325 15.95 11.36 -0.46
C GLU A 325 16.55 10.34 -1.42
N VAL A 326 15.75 9.36 -1.84
CA VAL A 326 16.13 8.35 -2.85
C VAL A 326 15.01 8.23 -3.89
N PRO A 327 15.33 8.13 -5.19
CA PRO A 327 14.34 8.00 -6.26
C PRO A 327 13.75 6.57 -6.29
N LEU A 328 12.91 6.24 -5.31
CA LEU A 328 12.22 4.97 -5.17
C LEU A 328 10.71 5.21 -5.06
N GLY A 329 9.93 4.58 -5.93
CA GLY A 329 8.47 4.56 -5.82
C GLY A 329 7.95 3.26 -5.24
N GLY A 330 6.93 3.35 -4.39
CA GLY A 330 6.31 2.19 -3.77
C GLY A 330 4.94 2.51 -3.17
N VAL A 331 4.19 1.47 -2.87
CA VAL A 331 2.84 1.55 -2.26
C VAL A 331 2.74 0.77 -0.95
N ASN A 332 3.82 0.14 -0.54
CA ASN A 332 3.88 -0.62 0.70
C ASN A 332 4.57 0.18 1.80
N GLN A 333 4.22 -0.12 3.03
CA GLN A 333 4.89 0.43 4.20
C GLN A 333 6.37 0.04 4.20
N PRO A 334 7.32 0.99 4.39
CA PRO A 334 8.71 0.68 4.65
C PRO A 334 8.86 -0.12 5.95
N TRP A 335 9.65 -1.18 5.95
CA TRP A 335 9.92 -1.97 7.16
C TRP A 335 11.28 -1.63 7.73
N ILE A 336 11.32 -1.15 8.96
CA ILE A 336 12.54 -0.72 9.64
C ILE A 336 12.97 -1.75 10.67
N SER A 337 14.25 -2.12 10.64
CA SER A 337 14.85 -2.94 11.69
C SER A 337 16.31 -2.55 11.91
N GLY A 338 16.62 -2.14 13.13
CA GLY A 338 17.95 -1.64 13.48
C GLY A 338 18.33 -0.41 12.65
N LYS A 339 19.43 -0.54 11.91
CA LYS A 339 19.97 0.52 11.01
C LYS A 339 19.54 0.35 9.55
N PHE A 340 18.60 -0.56 9.25
CA PHE A 340 18.21 -0.89 7.87
C PHE A 340 16.71 -0.73 7.64
N ILE A 341 16.38 -0.42 6.39
CA ILE A 341 15.01 -0.30 5.89
C ILE A 341 14.86 -1.26 4.70
N PHE A 342 13.75 -1.96 4.67
CA PHE A 342 13.37 -2.85 3.57
C PHE A 342 12.10 -2.31 2.90
N VAL A 343 12.12 -2.17 1.58
CA VAL A 343 10.99 -1.66 0.81
C VAL A 343 10.69 -2.54 -0.40
N ILE A 344 9.42 -2.57 -0.82
CA ILE A 344 9.00 -3.13 -2.11
C ILE A 344 8.66 -1.96 -3.03
N THR A 345 9.32 -1.89 -4.17
CA THR A 345 9.08 -0.85 -5.15
C THR A 345 7.94 -1.21 -6.12
N SER A 346 7.38 -0.18 -6.77
CA SER A 346 6.30 -0.35 -7.76
C SER A 346 6.71 -1.20 -8.98
N ASP A 347 8.01 -1.32 -9.28
CA ASP A 347 8.57 -2.18 -10.32
C ASP A 347 9.01 -3.57 -9.80
N ALA A 348 8.46 -3.98 -8.64
CA ALA A 348 8.69 -5.27 -8.00
C ALA A 348 10.16 -5.57 -7.69
N LYS A 349 10.85 -4.62 -7.09
CA LYS A 349 12.15 -4.84 -6.44
C LYS A 349 11.99 -4.80 -4.93
N VAL A 350 12.72 -5.67 -4.24
CA VAL A 350 12.93 -5.55 -2.80
C VAL A 350 14.30 -4.93 -2.59
N ILE A 351 14.35 -3.87 -1.81
CA ILE A 351 15.56 -3.07 -1.61
C ILE A 351 15.85 -2.95 -0.12
N CYS A 352 17.10 -3.15 0.24
CA CYS A 352 17.62 -2.84 1.58
C CYS A 352 18.41 -1.54 1.51
N LEU A 353 18.04 -0.57 2.36
CA LEU A 353 18.71 0.70 2.52
C LEU A 353 19.22 0.88 3.94
N THR A 354 20.21 1.72 4.12
CA THR A 354 20.58 2.26 5.43
C THR A 354 19.56 3.29 5.88
N ALA A 355 19.12 3.23 7.14
CA ALA A 355 18.14 4.17 7.71
C ALA A 355 18.74 5.57 7.93
N GLU A 356 20.06 5.66 8.07
CA GLU A 356 20.77 6.90 8.38
C GLU A 356 20.85 7.86 7.19
N ASP A 357 21.20 7.34 6.01
CA ASP A 357 21.57 8.13 4.83
C ASP A 357 20.94 7.62 3.51
N GLY A 358 20.06 6.60 3.56
CA GLY A 358 19.30 6.10 2.41
C GLY A 358 20.12 5.36 1.35
N ARG A 359 21.41 5.00 1.63
CA ARG A 359 22.25 4.27 0.68
C ARG A 359 21.76 2.83 0.51
N ILE A 360 21.79 2.35 -0.72
CA ILE A 360 21.29 1.03 -1.08
C ILE A 360 22.34 -0.05 -0.86
N ARG A 361 22.06 -1.00 0.05
CA ARG A 361 22.94 -2.13 0.37
C ARG A 361 22.78 -3.30 -0.62
N TRP A 362 21.54 -3.64 -0.96
CA TRP A 362 21.23 -4.67 -1.96
C TRP A 362 19.88 -4.43 -2.61
N ILE A 363 19.72 -4.97 -3.82
CA ILE A 363 18.49 -4.96 -4.62
C ILE A 363 18.19 -6.38 -5.07
N LYS A 364 16.96 -6.82 -4.90
CA LYS A 364 16.45 -8.10 -5.41
C LYS A 364 15.25 -7.85 -6.33
N GLN A 365 15.37 -8.21 -7.60
CA GLN A 365 14.22 -8.24 -8.51
C GLN A 365 13.35 -9.46 -8.17
N ILE A 366 12.05 -9.26 -8.01
CA ILE A 366 11.03 -10.30 -7.83
C ILE A 366 10.04 -10.29 -9.01
N GLY A 367 9.16 -11.29 -9.09
CA GLY A 367 8.22 -11.42 -10.19
C GLY A 367 7.25 -10.24 -10.29
N LEU A 368 7.20 -9.57 -11.46
CA LEU A 368 6.28 -8.47 -11.73
C LEU A 368 4.99 -8.94 -12.42
N PHE A 369 5.06 -10.00 -13.22
CA PHE A 369 3.93 -10.53 -13.97
C PHE A 369 3.78 -12.05 -13.80
N LYS A 370 2.54 -12.55 -13.78
CA LYS A 370 2.25 -14.00 -13.84
C LYS A 370 2.77 -14.62 -15.13
N ASN A 371 2.69 -13.89 -16.25
CA ASN A 371 3.30 -14.26 -17.53
C ASN A 371 4.31 -13.18 -17.94
N PRO A 372 5.61 -13.35 -17.61
CA PRO A 372 6.65 -12.36 -17.91
C PRO A 372 6.86 -12.13 -19.41
N LYS A 373 6.75 -13.19 -20.23
CA LYS A 373 6.94 -13.08 -21.71
C LYS A 373 5.89 -12.18 -22.36
N LYS A 374 4.63 -12.30 -21.93
CA LYS A 374 3.51 -11.51 -22.46
C LYS A 374 3.23 -10.24 -21.65
N LYS A 375 3.96 -9.98 -20.57
CA LYS A 375 3.73 -8.89 -19.59
C LYS A 375 2.26 -8.82 -19.13
N LYS A 376 1.62 -9.98 -18.90
CA LYS A 376 0.21 -10.09 -18.49
C LYS A 376 0.09 -10.58 -17.05
N GLY A 377 -0.97 -10.11 -16.37
CA GLY A 377 -1.28 -10.47 -14.99
C GLY A 377 -0.26 -9.88 -14.02
N ARG A 378 -0.27 -8.56 -13.85
CA ARG A 378 0.59 -7.88 -12.87
C ARG A 378 0.38 -8.47 -11.48
N ILE A 379 1.48 -8.73 -10.79
CA ILE A 379 1.49 -9.22 -9.41
C ILE A 379 1.63 -8.02 -8.49
N ASN A 380 0.66 -7.87 -7.58
CA ASN A 380 0.76 -6.91 -6.48
C ASN A 380 1.36 -7.65 -5.28
N TRP A 381 2.52 -7.20 -4.84
CA TRP A 381 3.21 -7.70 -3.66
C TRP A 381 2.87 -6.85 -2.45
N SER A 382 2.66 -7.49 -1.30
CA SER A 382 2.38 -6.87 -0.01
C SER A 382 3.41 -7.30 1.03
N GLY A 383 3.79 -6.40 1.91
CA GLY A 383 4.90 -6.51 2.85
C GLY A 383 5.96 -5.43 2.53
N PRO A 384 7.26 -5.68 2.78
CA PRO A 384 7.78 -6.84 3.49
C PRO A 384 7.50 -6.75 4.99
N ILE A 385 7.43 -7.88 5.67
CA ILE A 385 7.59 -7.96 7.13
C ILE A 385 8.85 -8.74 7.45
N LEU A 386 9.57 -8.36 8.51
CA LEU A 386 10.75 -9.07 8.97
C LEU A 386 10.40 -9.93 10.19
N ALA A 387 10.43 -11.24 10.02
CA ALA A 387 10.14 -12.19 11.08
C ALA A 387 10.98 -13.48 10.93
N GLY A 388 11.57 -13.95 12.04
CA GLY A 388 12.38 -15.16 12.07
C GLY A 388 13.50 -15.16 11.03
N ASP A 389 14.28 -14.08 10.96
CA ASP A 389 15.39 -13.87 10.03
C ASP A 389 15.01 -13.93 8.53
N ARG A 390 13.74 -13.64 8.23
CA ARG A 390 13.22 -13.66 6.85
C ARG A 390 12.37 -12.44 6.58
N LEU A 391 12.54 -11.85 5.40
CA LEU A 391 11.57 -10.92 4.82
C LEU A 391 10.46 -11.74 4.16
N ILE A 392 9.24 -11.54 4.60
CA ILE A 392 8.06 -12.27 4.13
C ILE A 392 7.21 -11.34 3.29
N LEU A 393 6.92 -11.76 2.07
CA LEU A 393 6.12 -11.03 1.10
C LEU A 393 4.99 -11.93 0.60
N SER A 394 3.78 -11.41 0.55
CA SER A 394 2.62 -12.09 -0.05
C SER A 394 2.29 -11.48 -1.41
N GLY A 395 1.89 -12.32 -2.36
CA GLY A 395 1.55 -11.88 -3.71
C GLY A 395 0.09 -12.15 -4.08
N SER A 396 -0.51 -11.23 -4.86
CA SER A 396 -1.89 -11.34 -5.37
C SER A 396 -2.14 -12.57 -6.26
N HIS A 397 -1.15 -13.40 -6.48
CA HIS A 397 -1.23 -14.69 -7.19
C HIS A 397 -1.19 -15.89 -6.24
N GLY A 398 -1.27 -15.66 -4.91
CA GLY A 398 -1.33 -16.69 -3.90
C GLY A 398 0.04 -17.30 -3.53
N ARG A 399 1.15 -16.65 -3.90
CA ARG A 399 2.49 -17.09 -3.48
C ARG A 399 3.03 -16.21 -2.37
N VAL A 400 3.80 -16.82 -1.48
CA VAL A 400 4.56 -16.17 -0.42
C VAL A 400 6.04 -16.36 -0.70
N LEU A 401 6.78 -15.26 -0.71
CA LEU A 401 8.21 -15.26 -0.95
C LEU A 401 8.95 -14.95 0.35
N TYR A 402 9.96 -15.75 0.66
CA TYR A 402 10.83 -15.58 1.81
C TYR A 402 12.23 -15.20 1.33
N LEU A 403 12.71 -14.02 1.75
CA LEU A 403 14.04 -13.53 1.36
C LEU A 403 14.95 -13.37 2.59
N SER A 404 16.24 -13.56 2.40
CA SER A 404 17.24 -13.22 3.40
C SER A 404 17.30 -11.70 3.56
N PRO A 405 17.09 -11.13 4.76
CA PRO A 405 17.26 -9.70 4.99
C PRO A 405 18.71 -9.24 4.84
N TYR A 406 19.64 -10.16 4.99
CA TYR A 406 21.09 -9.91 4.93
C TYR A 406 21.58 -9.74 3.50
N THR A 407 21.06 -10.54 2.57
CA THR A 407 21.61 -10.64 1.20
C THR A 407 20.58 -10.39 0.09
N GLY A 408 19.28 -10.36 0.42
CA GLY A 408 18.20 -10.31 -0.56
C GLY A 408 18.00 -11.62 -1.34
N LYS A 409 18.78 -12.68 -1.07
CA LYS A 409 18.62 -13.98 -1.73
C LYS A 409 17.29 -14.63 -1.32
N THR A 410 16.64 -15.31 -2.26
CA THR A 410 15.46 -16.11 -1.97
C THR A 410 15.85 -17.31 -1.09
N ILE A 411 15.18 -17.45 0.05
CA ILE A 411 15.32 -18.59 0.96
C ILE A 411 14.37 -19.69 0.50
N SER A 412 13.09 -19.36 0.35
CA SER A 412 12.05 -20.30 -0.07
C SER A 412 10.85 -19.56 -0.66
N GLU A 413 9.96 -20.32 -1.24
CA GLU A 413 8.67 -19.87 -1.74
C GLU A 413 7.61 -20.88 -1.33
N SER A 414 6.43 -20.41 -0.92
CA SER A 414 5.28 -21.26 -0.65
C SER A 414 4.05 -20.78 -1.42
N LYS A 415 3.06 -21.67 -1.56
CA LYS A 415 1.79 -21.37 -2.22
C LYS A 415 0.66 -21.48 -1.20
N LEU A 416 -0.17 -20.45 -1.12
CA LEU A 416 -1.40 -20.46 -0.35
C LEU A 416 -2.55 -20.96 -1.20
N SER A 417 -3.64 -21.34 -0.55
CA SER A 417 -4.90 -21.76 -1.22
C SER A 417 -5.51 -20.65 -2.06
N ASP A 418 -5.31 -19.39 -1.65
CA ASP A 418 -5.96 -18.22 -2.22
C ASP A 418 -5.00 -17.06 -2.42
N ALA A 419 -5.40 -16.09 -3.25
CA ALA A 419 -4.68 -14.82 -3.42
C ALA A 419 -4.66 -14.02 -2.11
N VAL A 420 -3.58 -13.29 -1.88
CA VAL A 420 -3.40 -12.42 -0.72
C VAL A 420 -2.90 -11.06 -1.19
N SER A 421 -3.73 -10.04 -1.05
CA SER A 421 -3.45 -8.66 -1.46
C SER A 421 -3.07 -7.74 -0.28
N ARG A 422 -2.93 -8.30 0.92
CA ARG A 422 -2.59 -7.61 2.17
C ARG A 422 -1.34 -8.19 2.78
N SER A 423 -0.60 -7.34 3.52
CA SER A 423 0.57 -7.81 4.28
C SER A 423 0.17 -8.87 5.30
N PRO A 424 0.97 -9.93 5.46
CA PRO A 424 0.80 -10.85 6.56
C PRO A 424 1.10 -10.15 7.88
N ILE A 425 0.65 -10.75 8.98
CA ILE A 425 0.90 -10.25 10.33
C ILE A 425 1.48 -11.35 11.21
N VAL A 426 2.28 -10.98 12.23
CA VAL A 426 2.91 -11.92 13.14
C VAL A 426 2.60 -11.55 14.58
N VAL A 427 1.93 -12.44 15.28
CA VAL A 427 1.59 -12.29 16.70
C VAL A 427 1.87 -13.61 17.41
N ASN A 428 2.50 -13.56 18.57
CA ASN A 428 2.83 -14.72 19.41
C ASN A 428 3.49 -15.86 18.61
N LYS A 429 4.50 -15.50 17.79
CA LYS A 429 5.25 -16.42 16.90
C LYS A 429 4.38 -17.16 15.89
N THR A 430 3.16 -16.69 15.60
CA THR A 430 2.24 -17.23 14.61
C THR A 430 2.11 -16.25 13.46
N LEU A 431 2.26 -16.74 12.23
CA LEU A 431 2.11 -15.99 10.99
C LEU A 431 0.68 -16.14 10.48
N PHE A 432 -0.02 -15.02 10.30
CA PHE A 432 -1.39 -14.99 9.81
C PHE A 432 -1.45 -14.36 8.44
N PHE A 433 -2.28 -14.95 7.54
CA PHE A 433 -2.67 -14.37 6.26
C PHE A 433 -4.18 -14.18 6.23
N PHE A 434 -4.61 -13.04 5.70
CA PHE A 434 -6.02 -12.79 5.38
C PHE A 434 -6.17 -12.74 3.87
N THR A 435 -6.84 -13.75 3.31
CA THR A 435 -6.92 -13.96 1.85
C THR A 435 -8.00 -13.10 1.20
N ASP A 436 -7.96 -12.96 -0.12
CA ASP A 436 -8.96 -12.23 -0.89
C ASP A 436 -10.33 -12.95 -0.92
N LYS A 437 -10.37 -14.22 -0.47
CA LYS A 437 -11.62 -14.96 -0.24
C LYS A 437 -12.13 -14.87 1.21
N ALA A 438 -11.66 -13.86 1.96
CA ALA A 438 -12.00 -13.68 3.38
C ALA A 438 -11.74 -14.94 4.21
N ARG A 439 -10.58 -15.55 4.01
CA ARG A 439 -10.13 -16.70 4.80
C ARG A 439 -8.93 -16.28 5.65
N LEU A 440 -8.98 -16.58 6.92
CA LEU A 440 -7.82 -16.50 7.80
C LEU A 440 -7.04 -17.82 7.76
N LEU A 441 -5.72 -17.71 7.65
CA LEU A 441 -4.78 -18.83 7.70
C LEU A 441 -3.75 -18.54 8.79
N ALA A 442 -3.52 -19.49 9.70
CA ALA A 442 -2.51 -19.40 10.76
C ALA A 442 -1.42 -20.45 10.56
N PHE A 443 -0.17 -20.03 10.60
CA PHE A 443 1.03 -20.89 10.42
C PHE A 443 1.97 -20.78 11.62
N ARG A 444 2.57 -21.93 12.00
CA ARG A 444 3.63 -22.03 13.00
C ARG A 444 4.80 -22.85 12.52
#